data_97c5dec91bc90a97d5414b47f3e80565
#
_entry.id   97c5dec91bc90a97d5414b47f3e80565
#
_cell.length_a   1.000
_cell.length_b   1.000
_cell.length_c   1.000
_cell.angle_alpha   90.00
_cell.angle_beta   90.00
_cell.angle_gamma   90.00
#
_symmetry.space_group_name_H-M   'P 1'
#
loop_
_entity.id
_entity.type
_entity.pdbx_description
1 polymer ?
#
loop_
_entity_poly.entity_id
_entity_poly.type
_entity_poly.pdbx_seq_one_letter_code
_entity_poly.pdbx_strand_id
1 'polypeptide(L)'
;MLDHQFLGRSALVLGLSAALAGCPTGPNGDDDDAGIPILGDGSHDIESLDMAVIADSGDGLNIPRDLEFHSQRPDELWIVNRGDDSSTILLDAGTSDQESVFRGNTGGSAHFLAQPSALAFSDDGTFATIHETDDLTQGPNGTPEDFMGPTLWTSDLDIYDGGHGGHLDMLHNSPNGMGIAWEDDRIFWVFDGYNDSLTRYNFNDDHGPGGTFHGDAEIERHVAGEVRWREDIPSHLAYDQDTDLLYVADTGNNRIAVHDTTTGERGANHGPGYDVPADMQYTVDGGDCSTLIDGEAIDEMGRPSGLELHDGKLWITDNRTARIWAFDLEGNLLDYLDTGLDDGALMGIEFDADGNLYAVDAENDEVIKISVKSE
;
A
#
# COMPACT_ATOMS: atom_id res chain seq x y z
N MET A 1 14.19 10.64 64.17
CA MET A 1 15.04 9.44 64.13
C MET A 1 14.66 8.65 62.93
N LEU A 2 15.61 8.45 62.12
CA LEU A 2 15.83 7.61 60.94
C LEU A 2 15.89 8.35 59.63
N ASP A 3 17.14 8.53 59.23
CA ASP A 3 17.64 8.92 57.93
C ASP A 3 17.24 7.93 56.82
N HIS A 4 16.91 8.45 55.66
CA HIS A 4 17.05 7.70 54.40
C HIS A 4 17.87 8.51 53.43
N GLN A 5 19.06 7.99 53.15
CA GLN A 5 20.05 8.48 52.24
C GLN A 5 19.57 8.36 50.78
N PHE A 6 19.71 9.46 50.06
CA PHE A 6 19.66 9.51 48.59
C PHE A 6 20.96 8.96 47.99
N LEU A 7 20.86 7.88 47.21
CA LEU A 7 21.95 7.39 46.37
C LEU A 7 21.77 7.95 44.95
N GLY A 8 22.62 8.90 44.59
CA GLY A 8 22.74 9.40 43.23
C GLY A 8 23.32 8.35 42.30
N ARG A 9 22.69 8.19 41.14
CA ARG A 9 23.26 7.45 40.01
C ARG A 9 23.90 8.45 39.02
N SER A 10 25.21 8.39 38.95
CA SER A 10 26.00 9.12 37.93
C SER A 10 25.81 8.48 36.56
N ALA A 11 25.39 9.27 35.59
CA ALA A 11 25.40 8.89 34.15
C ALA A 11 26.84 8.98 33.63
N LEU A 12 27.32 7.87 33.10
CA LEU A 12 28.62 7.78 32.43
C LEU A 12 28.41 8.11 30.93
N VAL A 13 28.88 9.27 30.51
CA VAL A 13 28.94 9.64 29.09
C VAL A 13 30.17 8.97 28.51
N LEU A 14 29.99 7.98 27.66
CA LEU A 14 31.05 7.44 26.81
C LEU A 14 31.15 8.24 25.51
N GLY A 15 32.20 9.04 25.40
CA GLY A 15 32.55 9.69 24.13
C GLY A 15 33.14 8.66 23.15
N LEU A 16 32.51 8.50 22.00
CA LEU A 16 33.06 7.72 20.89
C LEU A 16 33.96 8.63 20.07
N SER A 17 35.27 8.35 20.10
CA SER A 17 36.27 9.00 19.22
C SER A 17 36.29 8.24 17.89
N ALA A 18 35.94 8.94 16.80
CA ALA A 18 36.10 8.42 15.45
C ALA A 18 37.60 8.32 15.10
N ALA A 19 38.08 7.10 14.91
CA ALA A 19 39.38 6.82 14.33
C ALA A 19 39.20 6.60 12.82
N LEU A 20 39.76 7.51 12.03
CA LEU A 20 39.97 7.32 10.59
C LEU A 20 40.95 6.17 10.38
N ALA A 21 40.46 5.01 9.98
CA ALA A 21 41.30 3.92 9.50
C ALA A 21 41.30 3.92 7.97
N GLY A 22 42.48 4.06 7.40
CA GLY A 22 42.70 4.10 5.96
C GLY A 22 42.40 2.74 5.29
N CYS A 23 41.93 2.83 4.06
CA CYS A 23 41.74 1.70 3.16
C CYS A 23 42.99 0.82 3.04
N PRO A 24 42.87 -0.50 3.17
CA PRO A 24 43.82 -1.41 2.58
C PRO A 24 43.35 -1.80 1.16
N THR A 25 44.12 -1.40 0.15
CA THR A 25 44.02 -1.97 -1.19
C THR A 25 44.63 -3.37 -1.16
N GLY A 26 43.75 -4.38 -1.29
CA GLY A 26 44.18 -5.78 -1.51
C GLY A 26 43.41 -6.35 -2.71
N PRO A 27 44.08 -7.15 -3.56
CA PRO A 27 43.48 -7.69 -4.77
C PRO A 27 42.78 -9.00 -4.44
N ASN A 28 41.48 -9.05 -4.45
CA ASN A 28 40.68 -10.23 -4.82
C ASN A 28 39.30 -9.68 -5.18
N GLY A 29 39.00 -9.72 -6.49
CA GLY A 29 37.65 -9.56 -6.95
C GLY A 29 36.87 -10.80 -6.50
N ASP A 30 35.99 -10.61 -5.56
CA ASP A 30 34.84 -11.48 -5.36
C ASP A 30 33.65 -10.80 -6.03
N ASP A 31 33.00 -11.54 -6.92
CA ASP A 31 31.89 -11.14 -7.77
C ASP A 31 30.60 -10.92 -6.91
N ASP A 32 30.59 -9.91 -6.02
CA ASP A 32 29.43 -9.53 -5.21
C ASP A 32 28.64 -8.34 -5.81
N ASP A 33 28.93 -7.98 -7.08
CA ASP A 33 28.20 -6.95 -7.84
C ASP A 33 27.15 -7.56 -8.81
N ALA A 34 26.68 -8.76 -8.57
CA ALA A 34 25.52 -9.26 -9.28
C ALA A 34 24.28 -8.55 -8.71
N GLY A 35 23.74 -7.58 -9.46
CA GLY A 35 22.49 -6.88 -9.12
C GLY A 35 21.35 -7.85 -8.79
N ILE A 36 20.23 -7.32 -8.34
CA ILE A 36 19.03 -8.13 -8.06
C ILE A 36 18.49 -8.66 -9.40
N PRO A 37 18.43 -9.98 -9.64
CA PRO A 37 18.17 -10.54 -11.00
C PRO A 37 16.89 -10.00 -11.65
N ILE A 38 15.82 -9.75 -10.88
CA ILE A 38 14.55 -9.21 -11.38
C ILE A 38 14.63 -7.71 -11.72
N LEU A 39 15.72 -7.02 -11.36
CA LEU A 39 16.03 -5.65 -11.77
C LEU A 39 17.11 -5.61 -12.87
N GLY A 40 17.53 -6.78 -13.37
CA GLY A 40 18.43 -6.92 -14.50
C GLY A 40 19.86 -7.28 -14.13
N ASP A 41 20.78 -6.95 -15.01
CA ASP A 41 22.19 -7.32 -14.95
C ASP A 41 23.10 -6.23 -14.34
N GLY A 42 22.50 -5.26 -13.64
CA GLY A 42 23.17 -4.09 -13.07
C GLY A 42 23.37 -2.95 -14.08
N SER A 43 22.88 -3.07 -15.32
CA SER A 43 22.83 -1.95 -16.27
C SER A 43 21.69 -0.98 -15.96
N HIS A 44 20.75 -1.38 -15.13
CA HIS A 44 19.50 -0.69 -14.81
C HIS A 44 18.56 -0.49 -16.01
N ASP A 45 18.76 -1.25 -17.09
CA ASP A 45 18.02 -1.12 -18.34
C ASP A 45 17.10 -2.33 -18.53
N ILE A 46 15.83 -2.07 -18.88
CA ILE A 46 14.83 -3.10 -19.15
C ILE A 46 15.25 -4.07 -20.27
N GLU A 47 16.15 -3.68 -21.14
CA GLU A 47 16.66 -4.56 -22.21
C GLU A 47 17.31 -5.86 -21.70
N SER A 48 17.74 -5.91 -20.43
CA SER A 48 18.27 -7.11 -19.80
C SER A 48 17.23 -8.11 -19.33
N LEU A 49 15.95 -7.71 -19.31
CA LEU A 49 14.80 -8.47 -18.82
C LEU A 49 13.78 -8.74 -19.92
N ASP A 50 12.85 -9.67 -19.67
CA ASP A 50 11.64 -9.83 -20.45
C ASP A 50 10.51 -9.00 -19.81
N MET A 51 9.99 -8.02 -20.55
CA MET A 51 8.81 -7.25 -20.16
C MET A 51 7.68 -7.54 -21.16
N ALA A 52 6.51 -7.88 -20.64
CA ALA A 52 5.33 -8.21 -21.43
C ALA A 52 4.08 -7.53 -20.86
N VAL A 53 3.28 -6.93 -21.72
CA VAL A 53 1.89 -6.54 -21.40
C VAL A 53 1.06 -7.82 -21.33
N ILE A 54 0.43 -8.07 -20.19
CA ILE A 54 -0.39 -9.27 -19.97
C ILE A 54 -1.90 -8.96 -19.95
N ALA A 55 -2.27 -7.72 -19.71
CA ALA A 55 -3.65 -7.24 -19.83
C ALA A 55 -3.66 -5.78 -20.30
N ASP A 56 -4.71 -5.37 -20.98
CA ASP A 56 -4.91 -4.02 -21.49
C ASP A 56 -6.38 -3.56 -21.36
N SER A 57 -6.72 -2.41 -21.98
CA SER A 57 -8.09 -1.91 -21.98
C SER A 57 -9.12 -2.87 -22.62
N GLY A 58 -8.69 -3.82 -23.43
CA GLY A 58 -9.53 -4.89 -23.99
C GLY A 58 -9.96 -5.91 -22.95
N ASP A 59 -9.19 -6.06 -21.87
CA ASP A 59 -9.48 -6.90 -20.70
C ASP A 59 -10.34 -6.17 -19.65
N GLY A 60 -10.58 -4.88 -19.85
CA GLY A 60 -11.40 -4.03 -18.97
C GLY A 60 -10.58 -3.14 -18.04
N LEU A 61 -9.29 -2.92 -18.31
CA LEU A 61 -8.50 -1.92 -17.58
C LEU A 61 -8.89 -0.51 -17.99
N ASN A 62 -9.01 0.38 -16.99
CA ASN A 62 -9.34 1.78 -17.18
C ASN A 62 -8.78 2.62 -16.04
N ILE A 63 -7.66 3.27 -16.29
CA ILE A 63 -6.86 4.00 -15.29
C ILE A 63 -6.62 3.10 -14.07
N PRO A 64 -5.98 1.92 -14.25
CA PRO A 64 -5.72 1.01 -13.14
C PRO A 64 -4.81 1.68 -12.11
N ARG A 65 -5.00 1.33 -10.82
CA ARG A 65 -4.28 1.94 -9.70
C ARG A 65 -3.42 0.95 -8.94
N ASP A 66 -3.97 -0.23 -8.72
CA ASP A 66 -3.35 -1.24 -7.89
C ASP A 66 -3.65 -2.63 -8.38
N LEU A 67 -2.82 -3.57 -7.97
CA LEU A 67 -2.96 -4.98 -8.29
C LEU A 67 -2.43 -5.83 -7.14
N GLU A 68 -3.08 -6.97 -6.88
CA GLU A 68 -2.65 -7.91 -5.84
C GLU A 68 -3.05 -9.34 -6.20
N PHE A 69 -2.17 -10.31 -5.92
CA PHE A 69 -2.50 -11.71 -6.06
C PHE A 69 -3.41 -12.16 -4.91
N HIS A 70 -4.41 -12.97 -5.25
CA HIS A 70 -5.33 -13.48 -4.26
C HIS A 70 -4.63 -14.40 -3.25
N SER A 71 -4.75 -14.12 -1.96
CA SER A 71 -4.05 -14.80 -0.89
C SER A 71 -4.20 -16.33 -0.85
N GLN A 72 -5.35 -16.87 -1.29
CA GLN A 72 -5.65 -18.31 -1.32
C GLN A 72 -5.67 -18.93 -2.73
N ARG A 73 -5.66 -18.11 -3.78
CA ARG A 73 -5.68 -18.52 -5.19
C ARG A 73 -4.57 -17.73 -5.93
N PRO A 74 -3.30 -18.14 -5.77
CA PRO A 74 -2.14 -17.34 -6.17
C PRO A 74 -2.00 -17.18 -7.70
N ASP A 75 -2.83 -17.86 -8.50
CA ASP A 75 -2.90 -17.68 -9.94
C ASP A 75 -3.90 -16.59 -10.36
N GLU A 76 -4.65 -16.01 -9.41
CA GLU A 76 -5.59 -14.92 -9.66
C GLU A 76 -4.96 -13.58 -9.29
N LEU A 77 -4.84 -12.67 -10.27
CA LEU A 77 -4.40 -11.29 -10.06
C LEU A 77 -5.61 -10.35 -10.15
N TRP A 78 -5.86 -9.60 -9.09
CA TRP A 78 -6.96 -8.66 -8.98
C TRP A 78 -6.45 -7.24 -9.18
N ILE A 79 -7.11 -6.46 -10.03
CA ILE A 79 -6.74 -5.09 -10.38
C ILE A 79 -7.93 -4.17 -10.11
N VAL A 80 -7.71 -3.03 -9.48
CA VAL A 80 -8.72 -1.99 -9.30
C VAL A 80 -8.55 -0.87 -10.32
N ASN A 81 -9.65 -0.44 -10.93
CA ASN A 81 -9.72 0.56 -11.97
C ASN A 81 -10.43 1.82 -11.47
N ARG A 82 -9.67 2.91 -11.38
CA ARG A 82 -10.21 4.21 -10.97
C ARG A 82 -11.17 4.81 -11.99
N GLY A 83 -10.92 4.58 -13.27
CA GLY A 83 -11.55 5.31 -14.35
C GLY A 83 -13.05 5.02 -14.55
N ASP A 84 -13.52 3.87 -14.06
CA ASP A 84 -14.91 3.42 -14.23
C ASP A 84 -15.49 2.67 -13.02
N ASP A 85 -14.88 2.84 -11.83
CA ASP A 85 -15.37 2.24 -10.59
C ASP A 85 -15.47 0.71 -10.70
N SER A 86 -14.41 0.06 -11.16
CA SER A 86 -14.41 -1.37 -11.48
C SER A 86 -13.19 -2.10 -10.97
N SER A 87 -13.23 -3.42 -11.10
CA SER A 87 -12.07 -4.30 -10.98
C SER A 87 -11.99 -5.26 -12.16
N THR A 88 -10.77 -5.62 -12.52
CA THR A 88 -10.44 -6.67 -13.49
C THR A 88 -9.71 -7.79 -12.75
N ILE A 89 -10.16 -9.03 -12.94
CA ILE A 89 -9.54 -10.20 -12.35
C ILE A 89 -8.96 -11.06 -13.48
N LEU A 90 -7.66 -11.30 -13.42
CA LEU A 90 -6.97 -12.20 -14.33
C LEU A 90 -6.87 -13.57 -13.68
N LEU A 91 -7.53 -14.56 -14.25
CA LEU A 91 -7.40 -15.98 -13.87
C LEU A 91 -6.21 -16.55 -14.63
N ASP A 92 -5.42 -17.42 -14.02
CA ASP A 92 -4.17 -17.93 -14.60
C ASP A 92 -3.24 -16.83 -15.12
N ALA A 93 -3.06 -15.76 -14.31
CA ALA A 93 -2.43 -14.50 -14.68
C ALA A 93 -1.02 -14.67 -15.28
N GLY A 94 -0.77 -14.03 -16.42
CA GLY A 94 0.52 -14.04 -17.11
C GLY A 94 0.88 -15.38 -17.77
N THR A 95 -0.08 -16.29 -17.93
CA THR A 95 0.08 -17.59 -18.65
C THR A 95 -0.63 -17.58 -20.00
N SER A 96 -0.45 -18.66 -20.79
CA SER A 96 -1.17 -18.83 -22.06
C SER A 96 -2.66 -19.15 -21.89
N ASP A 97 -3.10 -19.51 -20.71
CA ASP A 97 -4.46 -19.89 -20.38
C ASP A 97 -5.21 -18.77 -19.65
N GLN A 98 -4.61 -17.59 -19.54
CA GLN A 98 -5.19 -16.42 -18.89
C GLN A 98 -6.57 -16.07 -19.42
N GLU A 99 -7.52 -15.84 -18.51
CA GLU A 99 -8.86 -15.31 -18.79
C GLU A 99 -9.11 -14.05 -17.95
N SER A 100 -9.82 -13.07 -18.52
CA SER A 100 -10.16 -11.81 -17.83
C SER A 100 -11.61 -11.82 -17.38
N VAL A 101 -11.86 -11.41 -16.13
CA VAL A 101 -13.19 -11.26 -15.55
C VAL A 101 -13.37 -9.82 -15.09
N PHE A 102 -14.22 -9.06 -15.78
CA PHE A 102 -14.55 -7.69 -15.41
C PHE A 102 -15.68 -7.64 -14.39
N ARG A 103 -15.55 -6.77 -13.38
CA ARG A 103 -16.58 -6.46 -12.38
C ARG A 103 -16.67 -4.95 -12.20
N GLY A 104 -17.74 -4.35 -12.73
CA GLY A 104 -18.00 -2.92 -12.61
C GLY A 104 -19.25 -2.68 -11.80
N ASN A 105 -19.34 -1.51 -11.18
CA ASN A 105 -20.48 -1.11 -10.40
C ASN A 105 -21.75 -0.98 -11.25
N THR A 106 -22.56 -2.02 -11.27
CA THR A 106 -23.79 -2.10 -12.10
C THR A 106 -25.07 -1.65 -11.40
N GLY A 107 -25.01 -1.28 -10.12
CA GLY A 107 -26.19 -1.20 -9.28
C GLY A 107 -26.61 0.16 -8.72
N GLY A 108 -25.96 1.26 -9.07
CA GLY A 108 -26.27 2.60 -8.51
C GLY A 108 -25.84 2.80 -7.06
N SER A 109 -24.94 1.95 -6.58
CA SER A 109 -24.27 2.03 -5.29
C SER A 109 -22.79 2.36 -5.51
N ALA A 110 -22.52 3.42 -6.28
CA ALA A 110 -21.20 3.83 -6.73
C ALA A 110 -20.18 3.98 -5.60
N HIS A 111 -20.64 4.33 -4.40
CA HIS A 111 -19.76 4.58 -3.27
C HIS A 111 -19.00 3.35 -2.75
N PHE A 112 -19.46 2.13 -3.00
CA PHE A 112 -18.75 0.94 -2.52
C PHE A 112 -17.44 0.68 -3.25
N LEU A 113 -17.31 1.12 -4.51
CA LEU A 113 -16.11 0.96 -5.34
C LEU A 113 -15.84 2.25 -6.14
N ALA A 114 -16.13 3.42 -5.58
CA ALA A 114 -15.95 4.70 -6.27
C ALA A 114 -14.48 5.07 -6.37
N GLN A 115 -13.94 5.20 -7.58
CA GLN A 115 -12.56 5.60 -7.83
C GLN A 115 -11.56 4.85 -6.94
N PRO A 116 -11.53 3.49 -6.98
CA PRO A 116 -10.65 2.74 -6.11
C PRO A 116 -9.18 3.05 -6.42
N SER A 117 -8.40 3.24 -5.36
CA SER A 117 -6.97 3.58 -5.42
C SER A 117 -6.07 2.42 -5.02
N ALA A 118 -6.57 1.51 -4.18
CA ALA A 118 -5.82 0.34 -3.73
C ALA A 118 -6.76 -0.77 -3.24
N LEU A 119 -6.22 -2.00 -3.19
CA LEU A 119 -6.86 -3.17 -2.59
C LEU A 119 -5.84 -3.92 -1.72
N ALA A 120 -6.34 -4.70 -0.75
CA ALA A 120 -5.52 -5.61 0.05
C ALA A 120 -6.33 -6.86 0.42
N PHE A 121 -5.73 -8.04 0.22
CA PHE A 121 -6.31 -9.32 0.63
C PHE A 121 -5.96 -9.65 2.07
N SER A 122 -6.93 -10.22 2.79
CA SER A 122 -6.68 -10.93 4.04
C SER A 122 -6.28 -12.39 3.78
N ASP A 123 -5.81 -13.09 4.82
CA ASP A 123 -5.41 -14.50 4.73
C ASP A 123 -6.59 -15.45 4.50
N ASP A 124 -7.82 -15.05 4.84
CA ASP A 124 -9.03 -15.84 4.62
C ASP A 124 -9.60 -15.70 3.20
N GLY A 125 -9.03 -14.82 2.37
CA GLY A 125 -9.42 -14.57 0.99
C GLY A 125 -10.52 -13.52 0.85
N THR A 126 -10.94 -12.85 1.91
CA THR A 126 -11.65 -11.57 1.81
C THR A 126 -10.67 -10.48 1.41
N PHE A 127 -11.14 -9.35 0.93
CA PHE A 127 -10.28 -8.23 0.62
C PHE A 127 -10.97 -6.90 0.90
N ALA A 128 -10.18 -5.86 1.07
CA ALA A 128 -10.71 -4.51 1.20
C ALA A 128 -10.19 -3.60 0.10
N THR A 129 -10.99 -2.58 -0.26
CA THR A 129 -10.61 -1.50 -1.17
C THR A 129 -10.70 -0.16 -0.47
N ILE A 130 -9.90 0.79 -0.95
CA ILE A 130 -9.99 2.20 -0.55
C ILE A 130 -10.12 3.09 -1.78
N HIS A 131 -10.61 4.32 -1.62
CA HIS A 131 -11.16 5.15 -2.68
C HIS A 131 -10.58 6.56 -2.71
N GLU A 132 -10.03 7.01 -3.85
CA GLU A 132 -9.46 8.34 -4.01
C GLU A 132 -10.51 9.42 -4.36
N THR A 133 -11.57 9.49 -3.56
CA THR A 133 -12.63 10.48 -3.77
C THR A 133 -13.19 11.04 -2.46
N ASP A 134 -13.64 12.29 -2.50
CA ASP A 134 -14.39 12.96 -1.46
C ASP A 134 -15.78 13.47 -1.93
N ASP A 135 -16.15 13.12 -3.16
CA ASP A 135 -17.37 13.65 -3.82
C ASP A 135 -18.66 13.04 -3.29
N LEU A 136 -18.63 11.83 -2.74
CA LEU A 136 -19.83 11.08 -2.34
C LEU A 136 -20.13 11.25 -0.85
N THR A 137 -20.51 12.46 -0.44
CA THR A 137 -20.87 12.75 0.96
C THR A 137 -22.38 12.62 1.19
N GLN A 138 -22.80 11.64 1.97
CA GLN A 138 -24.20 11.37 2.29
C GLN A 138 -24.43 11.15 3.79
N GLY A 139 -23.43 11.37 4.62
CA GLY A 139 -23.51 11.20 6.04
C GLY A 139 -24.30 12.26 6.77
N PRO A 140 -24.45 12.15 8.09
CA PRO A 140 -25.33 13.03 8.89
C PRO A 140 -24.93 14.49 8.89
N ASN A 141 -23.65 14.81 8.70
CA ASN A 141 -23.17 16.20 8.68
C ASN A 141 -22.98 16.74 7.25
N GLY A 142 -23.05 15.89 6.23
CA GLY A 142 -22.86 16.26 4.82
C GLY A 142 -21.44 16.75 4.53
N THR A 143 -20.45 16.13 5.18
CA THR A 143 -19.02 16.36 4.94
C THR A 143 -18.37 15.08 4.41
N PRO A 144 -17.23 15.15 3.69
CA PRO A 144 -16.56 13.97 3.19
C PRO A 144 -16.25 12.92 4.27
N GLU A 145 -15.85 13.33 5.46
CA GLU A 145 -15.54 12.44 6.59
C GLU A 145 -16.73 11.60 7.05
N ASP A 146 -17.92 12.01 6.73
CA ASP A 146 -19.12 11.27 7.13
C ASP A 146 -19.34 9.99 6.32
N PHE A 147 -18.70 9.84 5.15
CA PHE A 147 -19.18 8.82 4.23
C PHE A 147 -18.10 7.98 3.56
N MET A 148 -16.98 8.52 3.11
CA MET A 148 -15.98 7.74 2.38
C MET A 148 -15.02 7.00 3.31
N GLY A 149 -14.63 5.77 2.93
CA GLY A 149 -13.68 4.93 3.65
C GLY A 149 -13.56 3.54 3.00
N PRO A 150 -12.91 2.58 3.66
CA PRO A 150 -12.67 1.26 3.07
C PRO A 150 -13.94 0.41 3.01
N THR A 151 -14.02 -0.41 1.96
CA THR A 151 -15.07 -1.41 1.78
C THR A 151 -14.47 -2.81 1.84
N LEU A 152 -15.05 -3.68 2.66
CA LEU A 152 -14.70 -5.10 2.77
C LEU A 152 -15.55 -5.93 1.78
N TRP A 153 -14.92 -6.86 1.09
CA TRP A 153 -15.52 -7.66 0.01
C TRP A 153 -15.31 -9.16 0.18
N THR A 154 -16.26 -9.92 -0.35
CA THR A 154 -16.00 -11.33 -0.68
C THR A 154 -15.27 -11.43 -2.02
N SER A 155 -14.33 -12.36 -2.14
CA SER A 155 -13.69 -12.71 -3.41
C SER A 155 -14.37 -13.84 -4.16
N ASP A 156 -15.54 -14.30 -3.71
CA ASP A 156 -16.35 -15.27 -4.44
C ASP A 156 -16.94 -14.63 -5.70
N LEU A 157 -16.44 -14.98 -6.87
CA LEU A 157 -16.84 -14.41 -8.16
C LEU A 157 -18.31 -14.69 -8.54
N ASP A 158 -18.98 -15.63 -7.88
CA ASP A 158 -20.42 -15.82 -8.02
C ASP A 158 -21.25 -14.77 -7.23
N ILE A 159 -20.61 -14.08 -6.29
CA ILE A 159 -21.24 -13.07 -5.41
C ILE A 159 -20.68 -11.68 -5.69
N TYR A 160 -19.35 -11.53 -5.81
CA TYR A 160 -18.69 -10.26 -6.03
C TYR A 160 -19.05 -9.64 -7.38
N ASP A 161 -19.66 -8.45 -7.33
CA ASP A 161 -20.11 -7.71 -8.51
C ASP A 161 -19.59 -6.24 -8.56
N GLY A 162 -18.72 -5.86 -7.62
CA GLY A 162 -18.25 -4.48 -7.46
C GLY A 162 -19.30 -3.52 -6.90
N GLY A 163 -20.42 -4.03 -6.38
CA GLY A 163 -21.54 -3.23 -5.89
C GLY A 163 -22.12 -3.75 -4.58
N HIS A 164 -23.32 -3.27 -4.23
CA HIS A 164 -23.97 -3.58 -2.95
C HIS A 164 -24.07 -5.08 -2.64
N GLY A 165 -24.24 -5.93 -3.66
CA GLY A 165 -24.44 -7.36 -3.44
C GLY A 165 -23.18 -8.11 -2.99
N GLY A 166 -22.01 -7.59 -3.33
CA GLY A 166 -20.73 -8.24 -3.05
C GLY A 166 -20.00 -7.71 -1.83
N HIS A 167 -20.38 -6.54 -1.29
CA HIS A 167 -19.73 -6.02 -0.10
C HIS A 167 -20.16 -6.79 1.16
N LEU A 168 -19.23 -6.96 2.08
CA LEU A 168 -19.45 -7.59 3.39
C LEU A 168 -19.64 -6.54 4.47
N ASP A 169 -18.90 -5.45 4.38
CA ASP A 169 -18.98 -4.29 5.25
C ASP A 169 -18.42 -3.04 4.54
N MET A 170 -18.73 -1.85 5.04
CA MET A 170 -18.12 -0.59 4.62
C MET A 170 -18.02 0.33 5.81
N LEU A 171 -16.82 0.84 6.06
CA LEU A 171 -16.57 1.82 7.11
C LEU A 171 -16.25 3.18 6.49
N HIS A 172 -16.44 4.24 7.26
CA HIS A 172 -16.36 5.61 6.78
C HIS A 172 -15.23 6.39 7.49
N ASN A 173 -15.14 7.69 7.26
CA ASN A 173 -14.22 8.65 7.88
C ASN A 173 -12.80 8.77 7.23
N SER A 174 -12.55 8.18 6.06
CA SER A 174 -11.29 8.34 5.33
C SER A 174 -11.52 8.64 3.85
N PRO A 175 -12.03 9.82 3.49
CA PRO A 175 -12.12 10.24 2.09
C PRO A 175 -10.72 10.48 1.51
N ASN A 176 -10.61 10.46 0.18
CA ASN A 176 -9.32 10.49 -0.52
C ASN A 176 -8.33 9.46 0.04
N GLY A 177 -8.83 8.24 0.26
CA GLY A 177 -7.99 7.13 0.66
C GLY A 177 -7.07 6.73 -0.49
N MET A 178 -5.76 6.67 -0.25
CA MET A 178 -4.75 6.57 -1.30
C MET A 178 -3.97 5.27 -1.28
N GLY A 179 -4.17 4.44 -0.28
CA GLY A 179 -3.50 3.15 -0.11
C GLY A 179 -4.15 2.36 1.01
N ILE A 180 -4.00 1.04 0.95
CA ILE A 180 -4.51 0.11 1.97
C ILE A 180 -3.50 -1.02 2.16
N ALA A 181 -3.39 -1.55 3.39
CA ALA A 181 -2.61 -2.75 3.70
C ALA A 181 -3.34 -3.59 4.74
N TRP A 182 -3.26 -4.90 4.61
CA TRP A 182 -3.79 -5.84 5.59
C TRP A 182 -2.85 -6.03 6.78
N GLU A 183 -3.42 -6.04 8.02
CA GLU A 183 -2.68 -6.27 9.25
C GLU A 183 -2.89 -7.71 9.75
N ASP A 184 -4.12 -8.06 10.11
CA ASP A 184 -4.50 -9.36 10.66
C ASP A 184 -6.02 -9.49 10.59
N ASP A 185 -6.57 -10.72 10.49
CA ASP A 185 -8.02 -10.99 10.45
C ASP A 185 -8.75 -10.06 9.45
N ARG A 186 -9.62 -9.15 9.93
CA ARG A 186 -10.31 -8.12 9.13
C ARG A 186 -9.87 -6.72 9.53
N ILE A 187 -8.58 -6.55 9.77
CA ILE A 187 -7.96 -5.29 10.17
C ILE A 187 -7.10 -4.77 9.02
N PHE A 188 -7.36 -3.52 8.64
CA PHE A 188 -6.67 -2.87 7.54
C PHE A 188 -6.19 -1.49 7.91
N TRP A 189 -5.02 -1.11 7.42
CA TRP A 189 -4.48 0.23 7.46
C TRP A 189 -4.79 0.97 6.18
N VAL A 190 -5.17 2.23 6.30
CA VAL A 190 -5.54 3.10 5.18
C VAL A 190 -4.70 4.37 5.20
N PHE A 191 -4.16 4.76 4.06
CA PHE A 191 -3.65 6.11 3.85
C PHE A 191 -4.84 7.05 3.66
N ASP A 192 -5.16 7.83 4.67
CA ASP A 192 -6.27 8.78 4.69
C ASP A 192 -5.79 10.15 4.19
N GLY A 193 -5.98 10.42 2.90
CA GLY A 193 -5.49 11.64 2.26
C GLY A 193 -6.20 12.89 2.73
N TYR A 194 -7.48 12.82 3.08
CA TYR A 194 -8.24 13.98 3.55
C TYR A 194 -7.75 14.50 4.91
N ASN A 195 -7.35 13.59 5.79
CA ASN A 195 -6.88 13.92 7.13
C ASN A 195 -5.35 13.92 7.25
N ASP A 196 -4.63 13.72 6.14
CA ASP A 196 -3.16 13.58 6.15
C ASP A 196 -2.69 12.58 7.22
N SER A 197 -3.32 11.40 7.31
CA SER A 197 -3.16 10.44 8.41
C SER A 197 -3.09 8.99 7.94
N LEU A 198 -2.72 8.10 8.86
CA LEU A 198 -2.88 6.66 8.71
C LEU A 198 -4.04 6.22 9.61
N THR A 199 -5.03 5.55 9.05
CA THR A 199 -6.22 5.13 9.80
C THR A 199 -6.34 3.62 9.80
N ARG A 200 -6.40 3.03 10.99
CA ARG A 200 -6.60 1.60 11.20
C ARG A 200 -8.08 1.30 11.33
N TYR A 201 -8.55 0.36 10.54
CA TYR A 201 -9.94 -0.10 10.53
C TYR A 201 -10.00 -1.56 10.95
N ASN A 202 -10.69 -1.82 12.05
CA ASN A 202 -11.06 -3.17 12.45
C ASN A 202 -12.55 -3.37 12.15
N PHE A 203 -12.86 -4.15 11.14
CA PHE A 203 -14.23 -4.45 10.74
C PHE A 203 -14.95 -5.40 11.70
N ASN A 204 -14.20 -6.14 12.54
CA ASN A 204 -14.69 -7.20 13.40
C ASN A 204 -15.40 -8.33 12.61
N ASP A 205 -16.73 -8.35 12.63
CA ASP A 205 -17.50 -9.38 11.92
C ASP A 205 -17.81 -8.94 10.48
N ASP A 206 -17.74 -9.85 9.51
CA ASP A 206 -18.42 -9.65 8.23
C ASP A 206 -19.92 -9.82 8.45
N HIS A 207 -20.73 -8.97 7.87
CA HIS A 207 -22.17 -9.02 8.04
C HIS A 207 -22.87 -9.78 6.90
N GLY A 208 -22.10 -10.49 6.11
CA GLY A 208 -22.53 -11.23 4.93
C GLY A 208 -22.81 -10.35 3.72
N PRO A 209 -22.85 -10.92 2.52
CA PRO A 209 -22.99 -10.17 1.29
C PRO A 209 -24.24 -9.29 1.26
N GLY A 210 -24.05 -7.98 1.01
CA GLY A 210 -25.12 -6.99 1.01
C GLY A 210 -25.64 -6.61 2.39
N GLY A 211 -24.89 -6.90 3.46
CA GLY A 211 -25.18 -6.45 4.83
C GLY A 211 -25.25 -4.92 4.94
N THR A 212 -25.97 -4.43 5.93
CA THR A 212 -26.16 -2.97 6.16
C THR A 212 -25.86 -2.55 7.59
N PHE A 213 -25.30 -3.44 8.39
CA PHE A 213 -24.91 -3.14 9.76
C PHE A 213 -23.40 -2.92 9.79
N HIS A 214 -22.96 -1.81 10.40
CA HIS A 214 -21.56 -1.40 10.46
C HIS A 214 -21.14 -0.99 11.87
N GLY A 215 -21.95 -1.30 12.89
CA GLY A 215 -21.90 -0.68 14.21
C GLY A 215 -20.98 -1.34 15.22
N ASP A 216 -20.21 -2.37 14.87
CA ASP A 216 -19.31 -3.10 15.75
C ASP A 216 -17.81 -2.85 15.49
N ALA A 217 -17.51 -2.09 14.45
CA ALA A 217 -16.15 -1.76 14.05
C ALA A 217 -15.41 -0.85 15.05
N GLU A 218 -14.09 -0.80 14.92
CA GLU A 218 -13.21 0.14 15.63
C GLU A 218 -12.35 0.90 14.62
N ILE A 219 -12.24 2.23 14.79
CA ILE A 219 -11.50 3.12 13.89
C ILE A 219 -10.48 3.92 14.69
N GLU A 220 -9.20 3.78 14.34
CA GLU A 220 -8.08 4.42 15.01
C GLU A 220 -7.34 5.32 14.02
N ARG A 221 -7.26 6.64 14.29
CA ARG A 221 -6.50 7.57 13.44
C ARG A 221 -5.17 7.90 14.06
N HIS A 222 -4.10 7.49 13.37
CA HIS A 222 -2.72 7.68 13.75
C HIS A 222 -2.08 8.84 12.96
N VAL A 223 -1.05 9.43 13.51
CA VAL A 223 -0.08 10.36 12.87
C VAL A 223 -0.73 11.47 12.02
N ALA A 224 -1.84 12.00 12.44
CA ALA A 224 -2.59 13.03 11.73
C ALA A 224 -1.73 14.27 11.43
N GLY A 225 -1.68 14.67 10.14
CA GLY A 225 -0.88 15.79 9.65
C GLY A 225 0.58 15.45 9.34
N GLU A 226 1.01 14.19 9.43
CA GLU A 226 2.40 13.79 9.23
C GLU A 226 2.68 13.18 7.85
N VAL A 227 1.66 12.64 7.18
CA VAL A 227 1.76 12.11 5.80
C VAL A 227 1.03 13.03 4.84
N ARG A 228 1.35 12.92 3.54
CA ARG A 228 0.71 13.72 2.49
C ARG A 228 0.50 12.94 1.23
N TRP A 229 -0.72 13.03 0.73
CA TRP A 229 -1.07 12.48 -0.57
C TRP A 229 -0.78 13.46 -1.71
N ARG A 230 -0.91 12.97 -2.92
CA ARG A 230 -0.85 13.76 -4.15
C ARG A 230 -2.03 13.36 -5.03
N GLU A 231 -2.74 14.37 -5.57
CA GLU A 231 -3.86 14.15 -6.48
C GLU A 231 -3.44 13.25 -7.66
N ASP A 232 -4.29 12.30 -8.01
CA ASP A 232 -4.15 11.32 -9.09
C ASP A 232 -3.00 10.29 -8.92
N ILE A 233 -2.32 10.24 -7.78
CA ILE A 233 -1.24 9.28 -7.53
C ILE A 233 -1.51 8.54 -6.22
N PRO A 234 -1.70 7.21 -6.22
CA PRO A 234 -1.86 6.44 -4.99
C PRO A 234 -0.61 6.50 -4.11
N SER A 235 -0.83 6.27 -2.83
CA SER A 235 0.18 6.23 -1.77
C SER A 235 0.05 4.89 -1.06
N HIS A 236 0.61 3.83 -1.67
CA HIS A 236 0.41 2.47 -1.18
C HIS A 236 1.13 2.21 0.13
N LEU A 237 0.66 1.19 0.82
CA LEU A 237 1.10 0.78 2.13
C LEU A 237 1.57 -0.68 2.08
N ALA A 238 2.54 -1.03 2.91
CA ALA A 238 2.92 -2.42 3.16
C ALA A 238 3.09 -2.64 4.68
N TYR A 239 2.41 -3.63 5.23
CA TYR A 239 2.47 -3.97 6.65
C TYR A 239 3.35 -5.18 6.87
N ASP A 240 4.35 -5.04 7.73
CA ASP A 240 5.21 -6.15 8.18
C ASP A 240 4.64 -6.77 9.45
N GLN A 241 4.01 -7.92 9.31
CA GLN A 241 3.39 -8.66 10.42
C GLN A 241 4.39 -9.23 11.42
N ASP A 242 5.67 -9.37 11.06
CA ASP A 242 6.70 -9.87 11.94
C ASP A 242 7.21 -8.79 12.91
N THR A 243 7.13 -7.52 12.49
CA THR A 243 7.69 -6.37 13.24
C THR A 243 6.66 -5.33 13.67
N ASP A 244 5.41 -5.44 13.25
CA ASP A 244 4.34 -4.46 13.46
C ASP A 244 4.70 -3.06 12.89
N LEU A 245 5.46 -3.03 11.79
CA LEU A 245 5.81 -1.81 11.09
C LEU A 245 4.96 -1.62 9.84
N LEU A 246 4.44 -0.42 9.67
CA LEU A 246 3.72 0.00 8.47
C LEU A 246 4.62 0.90 7.63
N TYR A 247 5.00 0.43 6.44
CA TYR A 247 5.71 1.21 5.45
C TYR A 247 4.73 1.98 4.57
N VAL A 248 5.07 3.21 4.21
CA VAL A 248 4.15 4.16 3.57
C VAL A 248 4.83 4.85 2.41
N ALA A 249 4.30 4.71 1.21
CA ALA A 249 4.65 5.57 0.09
C ALA A 249 4.03 6.97 0.32
N ASP A 250 4.74 7.83 1.02
CA ASP A 250 4.30 9.19 1.36
C ASP A 250 4.58 10.14 0.18
N THR A 251 3.76 9.97 -0.87
CA THR A 251 3.95 10.54 -2.21
C THR A 251 4.05 12.07 -2.19
N GLY A 252 3.22 12.72 -1.40
CA GLY A 252 3.20 14.18 -1.31
C GLY A 252 4.42 14.77 -0.62
N ASN A 253 5.05 14.02 0.28
CA ASN A 253 6.31 14.38 0.94
C ASN A 253 7.55 13.82 0.23
N ASN A 254 7.37 13.07 -0.85
CA ASN A 254 8.45 12.41 -1.61
C ASN A 254 9.38 11.57 -0.72
N ARG A 255 8.82 10.66 0.06
CA ARG A 255 9.57 9.79 0.98
C ARG A 255 8.88 8.43 1.15
N ILE A 256 9.62 7.44 1.65
CA ILE A 256 9.02 6.31 2.33
C ILE A 256 9.07 6.59 3.83
N ALA A 257 7.91 6.63 4.46
CA ALA A 257 7.79 6.70 5.90
C ALA A 257 7.64 5.29 6.49
N VAL A 258 7.99 5.14 7.76
CA VAL A 258 7.73 3.95 8.56
C VAL A 258 7.04 4.37 9.85
N HIS A 259 5.93 3.70 10.16
CA HIS A 259 5.15 3.89 11.38
C HIS A 259 5.19 2.63 12.24
N ASP A 260 5.63 2.75 13.48
CA ASP A 260 5.53 1.69 14.49
C ASP A 260 4.10 1.70 15.05
N THR A 261 3.28 0.72 14.60
CA THR A 261 1.86 0.64 14.89
C THR A 261 1.55 0.29 16.36
N THR A 262 2.56 -0.17 17.11
CA THR A 262 2.45 -0.50 18.54
C THR A 262 2.58 0.72 19.43
N THR A 263 2.89 1.90 18.88
CA THR A 263 3.17 3.13 19.61
C THR A 263 1.99 4.10 19.63
N GLY A 264 2.02 5.02 20.60
CA GLY A 264 0.99 6.01 20.81
C GLY A 264 0.01 5.64 21.92
N GLU A 265 -0.82 6.59 22.29
CA GLU A 265 -1.84 6.44 23.32
C GLU A 265 -3.21 6.86 22.78
N ARG A 266 -4.27 6.16 23.18
CA ARG A 266 -5.64 6.50 22.82
C ARG A 266 -5.96 7.94 23.20
N GLY A 267 -6.27 8.75 22.20
CA GLY A 267 -6.63 10.16 22.33
C GLY A 267 -8.14 10.41 22.36
N ALA A 268 -8.55 11.50 21.73
CA ALA A 268 -9.94 11.92 21.68
C ALA A 268 -10.73 11.19 20.57
N ASN A 269 -12.04 11.14 20.70
CA ASN A 269 -12.91 10.81 19.58
C ASN A 269 -12.67 11.78 18.41
N HIS A 270 -12.52 11.26 17.19
CA HIS A 270 -12.12 12.08 16.04
C HIS A 270 -13.22 12.34 15.02
N GLY A 271 -14.39 11.92 15.23
CA GLY A 271 -15.30 12.14 14.14
C GLY A 271 -16.77 12.10 14.46
N PRO A 272 -17.59 12.48 13.50
CA PRO A 272 -18.98 12.10 13.52
C PRO A 272 -19.02 10.58 13.39
N GLY A 273 -19.64 9.88 14.33
CA GLY A 273 -19.90 8.46 14.20
C GLY A 273 -20.98 8.24 13.14
N TYR A 274 -20.56 7.84 11.94
CA TYR A 274 -21.53 7.35 10.96
C TYR A 274 -21.87 5.89 11.27
N ASP A 275 -20.86 5.06 11.44
CA ASP A 275 -21.00 3.62 11.60
C ASP A 275 -20.92 3.21 13.06
N VAL A 276 -19.91 3.68 13.77
CA VAL A 276 -19.52 3.18 15.08
C VAL A 276 -19.89 4.12 16.20
N PRO A 277 -20.12 3.62 17.44
CA PRO A 277 -20.25 4.48 18.60
C PRO A 277 -19.05 5.42 18.76
N ALA A 278 -19.29 6.61 19.30
CA ALA A 278 -18.26 7.64 19.45
C ALA A 278 -17.03 7.18 20.28
N ASP A 279 -17.15 6.19 21.11
CA ASP A 279 -16.04 5.61 21.90
C ASP A 279 -15.27 4.53 21.15
N MET A 280 -15.71 4.15 19.95
CA MET A 280 -15.03 3.17 19.09
C MET A 280 -14.28 3.84 17.93
N GLN A 281 -14.20 5.17 17.88
CA GLN A 281 -13.41 5.93 16.91
C GLN A 281 -12.64 7.03 17.63
N TYR A 282 -11.32 6.99 17.52
CA TYR A 282 -10.45 7.88 18.28
C TYR A 282 -9.11 8.13 17.57
N THR A 283 -8.45 9.22 17.96
CA THR A 283 -7.06 9.45 17.58
C THR A 283 -6.12 8.58 18.41
N VAL A 284 -4.98 8.24 17.85
CA VAL A 284 -3.83 7.70 18.58
C VAL A 284 -2.74 8.77 18.57
N ASP A 285 -2.51 9.35 19.75
CA ASP A 285 -1.63 10.49 19.91
C ASP A 285 -0.20 10.01 20.24
N GLY A 286 0.81 10.59 19.59
CA GLY A 286 2.23 10.32 19.86
C GLY A 286 2.74 9.00 19.30
N GLY A 287 2.12 8.49 18.25
CA GLY A 287 2.65 7.36 17.47
C GLY A 287 4.00 7.71 16.84
N ASP A 288 4.89 6.74 16.76
CA ASP A 288 6.23 6.91 16.15
C ASP A 288 6.15 6.71 14.64
N CYS A 289 6.29 7.80 13.89
CA CYS A 289 6.34 7.80 12.43
C CYS A 289 7.57 8.59 11.98
N SER A 290 8.43 7.97 11.20
CA SER A 290 9.68 8.57 10.78
C SER A 290 9.95 8.36 9.29
N THR A 291 10.87 9.17 8.73
CA THR A 291 11.34 8.97 7.36
C THR A 291 12.34 7.82 7.35
N LEU A 292 12.05 6.77 6.59
CA LEU A 292 12.97 5.68 6.32
C LEU A 292 13.84 5.99 5.10
N ILE A 293 13.22 6.43 4.00
CA ILE A 293 13.90 6.79 2.76
C ILE A 293 13.49 8.22 2.39
N ASP A 294 14.46 9.11 2.30
CA ASP A 294 14.25 10.48 1.84
C ASP A 294 14.45 10.54 0.32
N GLY A 295 13.37 10.70 -0.43
CA GLY A 295 13.40 10.75 -1.89
C GLY A 295 14.19 11.94 -2.43
N GLU A 296 14.33 13.03 -1.67
CA GLU A 296 15.19 14.17 -2.09
C GLU A 296 16.69 13.80 -2.02
N ALA A 297 17.05 12.80 -1.22
CA ALA A 297 18.43 12.32 -1.11
C ALA A 297 18.78 11.25 -2.16
N ILE A 298 17.77 10.67 -2.83
CA ILE A 298 17.93 9.68 -3.89
C ILE A 298 17.80 10.37 -5.24
N ASP A 299 18.86 10.31 -6.06
CA ASP A 299 18.83 10.94 -7.38
C ASP A 299 17.72 10.33 -8.24
N GLU A 300 16.88 11.21 -8.82
CA GLU A 300 15.75 10.84 -9.67
C GLU A 300 14.56 10.12 -8.99
N MET A 301 14.54 9.90 -7.68
CA MET A 301 13.32 9.52 -6.97
C MET A 301 12.44 10.76 -6.74
N GLY A 302 11.13 10.67 -7.05
CA GLY A 302 10.33 11.89 -6.99
C GLY A 302 8.85 11.76 -6.68
N ARG A 303 8.26 10.57 -6.83
CA ARG A 303 6.84 10.29 -6.52
C ARG A 303 6.66 8.82 -6.22
N PRO A 304 7.11 8.33 -5.04
CA PRO A 304 6.83 6.94 -4.66
C PRO A 304 5.33 6.73 -4.64
N SER A 305 4.86 5.65 -5.27
CA SER A 305 3.44 5.33 -5.44
C SER A 305 3.10 3.92 -4.98
N GLY A 306 3.45 2.91 -5.75
CA GLY A 306 3.33 1.52 -5.35
C GLY A 306 4.40 1.14 -4.33
N LEU A 307 4.06 0.30 -3.39
CA LEU A 307 4.96 -0.19 -2.35
C LEU A 307 4.64 -1.64 -2.03
N GLU A 308 5.65 -2.50 -2.11
CA GLU A 308 5.52 -3.92 -1.81
C GLU A 308 6.66 -4.39 -0.90
N LEU A 309 6.33 -5.28 0.04
CA LEU A 309 7.28 -5.93 0.93
C LEU A 309 7.49 -7.38 0.46
N HIS A 310 8.53 -7.61 -0.32
CA HIS A 310 8.80 -8.92 -0.88
C HIS A 310 10.24 -9.35 -0.61
N ASP A 311 10.41 -10.59 -0.12
CA ASP A 311 11.70 -11.24 0.11
C ASP A 311 12.66 -10.42 1.01
N GLY A 312 12.09 -9.79 2.06
CA GLY A 312 12.81 -8.96 3.02
C GLY A 312 13.36 -7.65 2.44
N LYS A 313 12.72 -7.14 1.38
CA LYS A 313 13.06 -5.89 0.70
C LYS A 313 11.80 -5.05 0.50
N LEU A 314 11.99 -3.75 0.46
CA LEU A 314 10.97 -2.80 0.02
C LEU A 314 11.13 -2.54 -1.48
N TRP A 315 10.06 -2.76 -2.22
CA TRP A 315 9.96 -2.49 -3.64
C TRP A 315 9.05 -1.29 -3.87
N ILE A 316 9.51 -0.33 -4.64
CA ILE A 316 8.85 0.96 -4.76
C ILE A 316 8.77 1.33 -6.23
N THR A 317 7.57 1.63 -6.72
CA THR A 317 7.42 2.29 -8.02
C THR A 317 7.51 3.80 -7.85
N ASP A 318 8.23 4.46 -8.75
CA ASP A 318 8.25 5.93 -8.82
C ASP A 318 7.41 6.38 -10.02
N ASN A 319 6.28 6.99 -9.75
CA ASN A 319 5.35 7.47 -10.76
C ASN A 319 5.94 8.58 -11.65
N ARG A 320 6.92 9.37 -11.16
CA ARG A 320 7.53 10.45 -11.93
C ARG A 320 8.57 9.98 -12.95
N THR A 321 9.32 8.94 -12.62
CA THR A 321 10.46 8.50 -13.45
C THR A 321 10.25 7.15 -14.08
N ALA A 322 9.12 6.49 -13.79
CA ALA A 322 8.81 5.13 -14.19
C ALA A 322 9.92 4.13 -13.81
N ARG A 323 10.54 4.34 -12.65
CA ARG A 323 11.54 3.43 -12.08
C ARG A 323 10.95 2.54 -11.02
N ILE A 324 11.53 1.36 -10.90
CA ILE A 324 11.29 0.42 -9.82
C ILE A 324 12.56 0.37 -8.97
N TRP A 325 12.43 0.67 -7.68
CA TRP A 325 13.51 0.72 -6.72
C TRP A 325 13.42 -0.44 -5.74
N ALA A 326 14.54 -1.02 -5.34
CA ALA A 326 14.63 -1.99 -4.25
C ALA A 326 15.55 -1.47 -3.13
N PHE A 327 15.04 -1.54 -1.90
CA PHE A 327 15.76 -1.16 -0.69
C PHE A 327 15.75 -2.30 0.32
N ASP A 328 16.72 -2.32 1.23
CA ASP A 328 16.61 -3.12 2.43
C ASP A 328 15.64 -2.46 3.45
N LEU A 329 15.31 -3.17 4.52
CA LEU A 329 14.37 -2.67 5.54
C LEU A 329 14.98 -1.58 6.43
N GLU A 330 16.28 -1.33 6.33
CA GLU A 330 16.98 -0.20 6.95
C GLU A 330 16.97 1.05 6.06
N GLY A 331 16.42 0.95 4.83
CA GLY A 331 16.32 2.06 3.86
C GLY A 331 17.58 2.28 3.02
N ASN A 332 18.50 1.30 2.95
CA ASN A 332 19.63 1.39 2.05
C ASN A 332 19.22 0.94 0.65
N LEU A 333 19.57 1.73 -0.36
CA LEU A 333 19.34 1.38 -1.76
C LEU A 333 20.15 0.14 -2.12
N LEU A 334 19.46 -0.88 -2.67
CA LEU A 334 20.07 -2.11 -3.16
C LEU A 334 20.28 -2.06 -4.67
N ASP A 335 19.22 -1.71 -5.43
CA ASP A 335 19.23 -1.67 -6.88
C ASP A 335 18.04 -0.88 -7.41
N TYR A 336 17.98 -0.62 -8.73
CA TYR A 336 16.81 -0.06 -9.41
C TYR A 336 16.75 -0.50 -10.87
N LEU A 337 15.56 -0.38 -11.45
CA LEU A 337 15.28 -0.62 -12.86
C LEU A 337 14.64 0.62 -13.48
N ASP A 338 15.18 1.11 -14.60
CA ASP A 338 14.51 2.04 -15.49
C ASP A 338 13.65 1.23 -16.47
N THR A 339 12.34 1.31 -16.34
CA THR A 339 11.42 0.50 -17.15
C THR A 339 11.30 1.00 -18.58
N GLY A 340 11.72 2.24 -18.85
CA GLY A 340 11.52 2.90 -20.12
C GLY A 340 10.08 3.33 -20.42
N LEU A 341 9.17 3.22 -19.44
CA LEU A 341 7.81 3.73 -19.55
C LEU A 341 7.75 5.25 -19.40
N ASP A 342 6.62 5.85 -19.71
CA ASP A 342 6.42 7.30 -19.60
C ASP A 342 6.25 7.76 -18.14
N ASP A 343 6.51 9.05 -17.86
CA ASP A 343 6.19 9.73 -16.60
C ASP A 343 4.68 9.61 -16.34
N GLY A 344 4.29 9.18 -15.15
CA GLY A 344 2.89 8.93 -14.79
C GLY A 344 2.46 7.46 -14.88
N ALA A 345 3.22 6.59 -15.53
CA ALA A 345 2.82 5.23 -15.82
C ALA A 345 2.70 4.34 -14.56
N LEU A 346 3.78 4.26 -13.78
CA LEU A 346 3.85 3.28 -12.69
C LEU A 346 2.99 3.68 -11.47
N MET A 347 2.16 2.71 -11.03
CA MET A 347 1.33 2.79 -9.83
C MET A 347 1.60 1.56 -8.94
N GLY A 348 0.65 0.63 -8.80
CA GLY A 348 0.80 -0.59 -8.00
C GLY A 348 1.90 -1.52 -8.49
N ILE A 349 2.43 -2.34 -7.58
CA ILE A 349 3.49 -3.33 -7.81
C ILE A 349 3.22 -4.56 -6.97
N GLU A 350 3.50 -5.76 -7.53
CA GLU A 350 3.27 -7.04 -6.87
C GLU A 350 4.20 -8.12 -7.42
N PHE A 351 4.33 -9.24 -6.71
CA PHE A 351 5.12 -10.40 -7.13
C PHE A 351 4.31 -11.68 -7.16
N ASP A 352 4.53 -12.50 -8.19
CA ASP A 352 4.01 -13.88 -8.17
C ASP A 352 4.90 -14.81 -7.33
N ALA A 353 4.42 -16.03 -7.09
CA ALA A 353 5.14 -17.03 -6.30
C ALA A 353 6.47 -17.49 -6.95
N ASP A 354 6.68 -17.23 -8.23
CA ASP A 354 7.91 -17.55 -8.96
C ASP A 354 8.91 -16.36 -8.93
N GLY A 355 8.55 -15.23 -8.31
CA GLY A 355 9.36 -14.03 -8.18
C GLY A 355 9.37 -13.16 -9.44
N ASN A 356 8.39 -13.30 -10.33
CA ASN A 356 8.18 -12.33 -11.40
C ASN A 356 7.46 -11.11 -10.82
N LEU A 357 7.82 -9.94 -11.33
CA LEU A 357 7.27 -8.67 -10.91
C LEU A 357 6.14 -8.25 -11.83
N TYR A 358 5.06 -7.76 -11.25
CA TYR A 358 3.92 -7.20 -11.94
C TYR A 358 3.74 -5.74 -11.53
N ALA A 359 3.39 -4.89 -12.47
CA ALA A 359 3.11 -3.48 -12.18
C ALA A 359 1.99 -2.95 -13.06
N VAL A 360 1.32 -1.93 -12.55
CA VAL A 360 0.32 -1.17 -13.28
C VAL A 360 1.00 -0.08 -14.10
N ASP A 361 0.68 0.01 -15.41
CA ASP A 361 0.89 1.17 -16.25
C ASP A 361 -0.47 1.89 -16.43
N ALA A 362 -0.67 2.95 -15.65
CA ALA A 362 -1.93 3.68 -15.63
C ALA A 362 -2.10 4.64 -16.81
N GLU A 363 -1.01 5.01 -17.52
CA GLU A 363 -1.06 5.88 -18.68
C GLU A 363 -1.54 5.13 -19.94
N ASN A 364 -1.25 3.82 -20.02
CA ASN A 364 -1.60 2.98 -21.16
C ASN A 364 -2.76 2.01 -20.87
N ASP A 365 -3.33 2.02 -19.67
CA ASP A 365 -4.33 1.05 -19.20
C ASP A 365 -3.81 -0.39 -19.32
N GLU A 366 -2.61 -0.66 -18.80
CA GLU A 366 -1.93 -1.94 -18.94
C GLU A 366 -1.49 -2.52 -17.58
N VAL A 367 -1.39 -3.86 -17.54
CA VAL A 367 -0.60 -4.59 -16.53
C VAL A 367 0.61 -5.18 -17.23
N ILE A 368 1.79 -4.86 -16.72
CA ILE A 368 3.05 -5.40 -17.21
C ILE A 368 3.56 -6.50 -16.28
N LYS A 369 4.14 -7.53 -16.89
CA LYS A 369 4.91 -8.57 -16.21
C LYS A 369 6.38 -8.42 -16.59
N ILE A 370 7.26 -8.38 -15.60
CA ILE A 370 8.70 -8.37 -15.78
C ILE A 370 9.26 -9.69 -15.26
N SER A 371 10.12 -10.32 -16.02
CA SER A 371 10.75 -11.58 -15.66
C SER A 371 12.21 -11.65 -16.13
N VAL A 372 13.00 -12.48 -15.46
CA VAL A 372 14.39 -12.72 -15.86
C VAL A 372 14.41 -13.47 -17.18
N LYS A 373 15.24 -13.03 -18.15
CA LYS A 373 15.39 -13.72 -19.44
C LYS A 373 15.81 -15.17 -19.25
N SER A 374 15.10 -16.08 -19.91
CA SER A 374 15.52 -17.48 -19.99
C SER A 374 16.80 -17.58 -20.83
N GLU A 375 17.82 -18.28 -20.35
CA GLU A 375 19.05 -18.56 -21.10
C GLU A 375 18.80 -19.38 -22.37
#